data_c489cfc900947462eff2d52db090511c
#
_entry.id   c489cfc900947462eff2d52db090511c
#
_cell.length_a   1.000
_cell.length_b   1.000
_cell.length_c   1.000
_cell.angle_alpha   90.00
_cell.angle_beta   90.00
_cell.angle_gamma   90.00
#
_symmetry.space_group_name_H-M   'P 1'
#
loop_
_entity.id
_entity.type
_entity.pdbx_description
1 polymer ?
#
loop_
_entity_poly.entity_id
_entity_poly.type
_entity_poly.pdbx_seq_one_letter_code
_entity_poly.pdbx_strand_id
1 'polypeptide(L)'
;MLLSNAWKSYYNDKLIEGYSSTTLKAYRIQSTLLIKHFDDIEIAQITTDALKEYLVFVGEKLKPASLAHRVRFIKSLFRWAHEEGEIQSNPSSKLKEPKAGTRIPKFLTVKEIELLREACNTPREHAIIEFMYSSGCRIGEIVLINKNDINWTNHSVIVRGKGDKEREVYFNIRAEIWLFRYLNERHDEDPALFVTERAPRRLSIAQTRHMIKQVSLHAEFNKKISPHQLRHSYATHLMDNGAPIEVIQSLLGHEKSETTRIYAKLSGKQRQDQYCKYF
;
A
#
# COMPACT_ATOMS: atom_id res chain seq x y z
N MET A 1 1.93 0.57 35.88
CA MET A 1 0.87 0.08 34.93
C MET A 1 1.35 -1.17 34.21
N LEU A 2 0.48 -2.23 34.07
CA LEU A 2 0.79 -3.42 33.28
C LEU A 2 0.94 -3.08 31.78
N LEU A 3 1.80 -3.81 31.07
CA LEU A 3 2.07 -3.59 29.64
C LEU A 3 0.80 -3.73 28.77
N SER A 4 -0.11 -4.64 29.14
CA SER A 4 -1.42 -4.79 28.48
C SER A 4 -2.33 -3.57 28.65
N ASN A 5 -2.31 -2.94 29.83
CA ASN A 5 -3.07 -1.73 30.08
C ASN A 5 -2.45 -0.53 29.36
N ALA A 6 -1.13 -0.41 29.38
CA ALA A 6 -0.40 0.61 28.62
C ALA A 6 -0.73 0.50 27.12
N TRP A 7 -0.79 -0.73 26.58
CA TRP A 7 -1.22 -0.93 25.19
C TRP A 7 -2.66 -0.46 24.93
N LYS A 8 -3.60 -0.71 25.84
CA LYS A 8 -5.01 -0.28 25.65
C LYS A 8 -5.11 1.24 25.62
N SER A 9 -4.45 1.94 26.57
CA SER A 9 -4.44 3.41 26.60
C SER A 9 -3.77 3.98 25.35
N TYR A 10 -2.58 3.49 25.02
CA TYR A 10 -1.87 3.87 23.79
C TYR A 10 -2.71 3.66 22.53
N TYR A 11 -3.42 2.52 22.43
CA TYR A 11 -4.29 2.24 21.28
C TYR A 11 -5.42 3.26 21.14
N ASN A 12 -6.05 3.65 22.26
CA ASN A 12 -7.12 4.66 22.27
C ASN A 12 -6.61 6.02 21.83
N ASP A 13 -5.46 6.44 22.32
CA ASP A 13 -4.85 7.73 21.94
C ASP A 13 -4.48 7.75 20.45
N LYS A 14 -3.89 6.67 19.95
CA LYS A 14 -3.58 6.57 18.52
C LYS A 14 -4.82 6.48 17.63
N LEU A 15 -5.95 6.00 18.17
CA LEU A 15 -7.24 6.05 17.48
C LEU A 15 -7.76 7.50 17.43
N ILE A 16 -7.67 8.25 18.53
CA ILE A 16 -8.06 9.68 18.61
C ILE A 16 -7.16 10.52 17.68
N GLU A 17 -5.85 10.22 17.61
CA GLU A 17 -4.90 10.86 16.69
C GLU A 17 -5.17 10.53 15.20
N GLY A 18 -6.18 9.71 14.90
CA GLY A 18 -6.56 9.38 13.51
C GLY A 18 -5.66 8.36 12.83
N TYR A 19 -4.98 7.50 13.59
CA TYR A 19 -4.18 6.41 12.98
C TYR A 19 -5.07 5.46 12.20
N SER A 20 -4.63 5.07 11.00
CA SER A 20 -5.38 4.16 10.15
C SER A 20 -5.59 2.80 10.83
N SER A 21 -6.75 2.17 10.57
CA SER A 21 -7.08 0.81 11.04
C SER A 21 -5.99 -0.22 10.72
N THR A 22 -5.33 -0.07 9.56
CA THR A 22 -4.21 -0.93 9.14
C THR A 22 -2.99 -0.75 10.04
N THR A 23 -2.65 0.49 10.41
CA THR A 23 -1.53 0.78 11.32
C THR A 23 -1.83 0.24 12.72
N LEU A 24 -3.04 0.49 13.22
CA LEU A 24 -3.47 0.00 14.53
C LEU A 24 -3.50 -1.54 14.59
N LYS A 25 -3.95 -2.20 13.52
CA LYS A 25 -3.90 -3.67 13.41
C LYS A 25 -2.46 -4.20 13.44
N ALA A 26 -1.54 -3.54 12.73
CA ALA A 26 -0.13 -3.91 12.75
C ALA A 26 0.48 -3.71 14.15
N TYR A 27 0.17 -2.62 14.82
CA TYR A 27 0.63 -2.34 16.18
C TYR A 27 0.04 -3.33 17.22
N ARG A 28 -1.23 -3.74 17.06
CA ARG A 28 -1.83 -4.78 17.90
C ARG A 28 -1.05 -6.10 17.81
N ILE A 29 -0.63 -6.51 16.62
CA ILE A 29 0.20 -7.73 16.46
C ILE A 29 1.53 -7.56 17.22
N GLN A 30 2.17 -6.38 17.12
CA GLN A 30 3.44 -6.14 17.79
C GLN A 30 3.27 -6.09 19.32
N SER A 31 2.19 -5.48 19.83
CA SER A 31 1.91 -5.44 21.26
C SER A 31 1.65 -6.83 21.84
N THR A 32 0.86 -7.66 21.16
CA THR A 32 0.61 -9.05 21.58
C THR A 32 1.92 -9.85 21.70
N LEU A 33 2.85 -9.66 20.75
CA LEU A 33 4.15 -10.34 20.80
C LEU A 33 5.04 -9.81 21.91
N LEU A 34 4.99 -8.52 22.18
CA LEU A 34 5.77 -7.89 23.27
C LEU A 34 5.24 -8.35 24.64
N ILE A 35 3.92 -8.29 24.85
CA ILE A 35 3.26 -8.74 26.09
C ILE A 35 3.56 -10.22 26.34
N LYS A 36 3.46 -11.06 25.31
CA LYS A 36 3.77 -12.49 25.41
C LYS A 36 5.21 -12.77 25.82
N HIS A 37 6.16 -11.92 25.42
CA HIS A 37 7.58 -12.10 25.74
C HIS A 37 7.93 -11.70 27.17
N PHE A 38 7.28 -10.65 27.68
CA PHE A 38 7.55 -10.10 29.01
C PHE A 38 6.56 -10.57 30.07
N ASP A 39 5.65 -11.49 29.75
CA ASP A 39 4.63 -12.04 30.67
C ASP A 39 3.77 -10.96 31.35
N ASP A 40 3.43 -9.88 30.59
CA ASP A 40 2.56 -8.78 31.02
C ASP A 40 3.01 -8.06 32.32
N ILE A 41 4.30 -7.89 32.50
CA ILE A 41 4.87 -7.14 33.64
C ILE A 41 4.55 -5.64 33.55
N GLU A 42 4.87 -4.91 34.60
CA GLU A 42 4.77 -3.44 34.59
C GLU A 42 5.69 -2.82 33.55
N ILE A 43 5.16 -1.89 32.74
CA ILE A 43 5.92 -1.23 31.66
C ILE A 43 7.16 -0.49 32.21
N ALA A 44 7.11 -0.01 33.45
CA ALA A 44 8.21 0.67 34.12
C ALA A 44 9.39 -0.27 34.47
N GLN A 45 9.17 -1.59 34.53
CA GLN A 45 10.21 -2.57 34.82
C GLN A 45 11.01 -2.96 33.57
N ILE A 46 10.53 -2.60 32.38
CA ILE A 46 11.19 -2.96 31.13
C ILE A 46 12.37 -2.01 30.88
N THR A 47 13.57 -2.57 30.98
CA THR A 47 14.82 -1.82 30.79
C THR A 47 15.27 -1.76 29.34
N THR A 48 16.22 -0.88 29.03
CA THR A 48 16.84 -0.78 27.70
C THR A 48 17.51 -2.12 27.30
N ASP A 49 18.14 -2.80 28.25
CA ASP A 49 18.86 -4.03 27.95
C ASP A 49 17.89 -5.20 27.73
N ALA A 50 16.82 -5.30 28.51
CA ALA A 50 15.73 -6.25 28.24
C ALA A 50 15.10 -6.06 26.85
N LEU A 51 14.91 -4.80 26.41
CA LEU A 51 14.43 -4.53 25.04
C LEU A 51 15.44 -4.94 23.96
N LYS A 52 16.75 -4.77 24.20
CA LYS A 52 17.79 -5.23 23.27
C LYS A 52 17.81 -6.75 23.19
N GLU A 53 17.78 -7.46 24.32
CA GLU A 53 17.72 -8.93 24.38
C GLU A 53 16.50 -9.45 23.61
N TYR A 54 15.32 -8.88 23.83
CA TYR A 54 14.12 -9.19 23.07
C TYR A 54 14.34 -9.01 21.57
N LEU A 55 14.92 -7.88 21.16
CA LEU A 55 15.15 -7.59 19.73
C LEU A 55 16.20 -8.51 19.10
N VAL A 56 17.21 -8.93 19.84
CA VAL A 56 18.19 -9.95 19.40
C VAL A 56 17.47 -11.27 19.20
N PHE A 57 16.77 -11.76 20.22
CA PHE A 57 16.03 -13.04 20.18
C PHE A 57 15.06 -13.14 18.99
N VAL A 58 14.27 -12.08 18.75
CA VAL A 58 13.33 -12.09 17.62
C VAL A 58 14.03 -11.81 16.28
N GLY A 59 15.15 -11.10 16.31
CA GLY A 59 15.94 -10.70 15.15
C GLY A 59 16.55 -11.87 14.39
N GLU A 60 16.90 -12.95 15.09
CA GLU A 60 17.42 -14.18 14.48
C GLU A 60 16.49 -14.77 13.41
N LYS A 61 15.15 -14.61 13.60
CA LYS A 61 14.12 -15.17 12.72
C LYS A 61 13.47 -14.14 11.80
N LEU A 62 13.81 -12.86 11.94
CA LEU A 62 13.15 -11.77 11.21
C LEU A 62 14.06 -11.17 10.14
N LYS A 63 13.45 -10.79 9.02
CA LYS A 63 14.10 -9.93 8.02
C LYS A 63 14.34 -8.53 8.61
N PRO A 64 15.43 -7.83 8.22
CA PRO A 64 15.74 -6.49 8.75
C PRO A 64 14.59 -5.50 8.71
N ALA A 65 13.80 -5.49 7.63
CA ALA A 65 12.62 -4.61 7.50
C ALA A 65 11.51 -4.95 8.53
N SER A 66 11.32 -6.23 8.86
CA SER A 66 10.34 -6.64 9.88
C SER A 66 10.84 -6.29 11.30
N LEU A 67 12.13 -6.45 11.55
CA LEU A 67 12.75 -6.04 12.80
C LEU A 67 12.68 -4.50 12.96
N ALA A 68 12.96 -3.73 11.91
CA ALA A 68 12.80 -2.27 11.93
C ALA A 68 11.35 -1.85 12.29
N HIS A 69 10.35 -2.54 11.75
CA HIS A 69 8.95 -2.29 12.10
C HIS A 69 8.67 -2.54 13.58
N ARG A 70 9.27 -3.59 14.16
CA ARG A 70 9.16 -3.88 15.60
C ARG A 70 9.82 -2.82 16.46
N VAL A 71 11.02 -2.38 16.08
CA VAL A 71 11.72 -1.28 16.76
C VAL A 71 10.90 0.00 16.75
N ARG A 72 10.28 0.35 15.61
CA ARG A 72 9.42 1.54 15.51
C ARG A 72 8.21 1.48 16.44
N PHE A 73 7.54 0.33 16.51
CA PHE A 73 6.43 0.14 17.44
C PHE A 73 6.88 0.32 18.89
N ILE A 74 7.96 -0.35 19.32
CA ILE A 74 8.52 -0.23 20.67
C ILE A 74 8.86 1.23 20.98
N LYS A 75 9.56 1.91 20.08
CA LYS A 75 9.90 3.33 20.27
C LYS A 75 8.66 4.22 20.39
N SER A 76 7.60 3.93 19.63
CA SER A 76 6.36 4.69 19.69
C SER A 76 5.61 4.46 21.01
N LEU A 77 5.50 3.20 21.47
CA LEU A 77 4.84 2.84 22.72
C LEU A 77 5.55 3.43 23.95
N PHE A 78 6.87 3.22 24.04
CA PHE A 78 7.62 3.71 25.21
C PHE A 78 7.83 5.22 25.21
N ARG A 79 7.82 5.88 24.05
CA ARG A 79 7.78 7.34 23.99
C ARG A 79 6.46 7.85 24.56
N TRP A 80 5.34 7.31 24.10
CA TRP A 80 4.02 7.63 24.61
C TRP A 80 3.94 7.40 26.13
N ALA A 81 4.38 6.26 26.63
CA ALA A 81 4.36 5.95 28.05
C ALA A 81 5.18 6.94 28.89
N HIS A 82 6.26 7.48 28.35
CA HIS A 82 7.07 8.51 28.99
C HIS A 82 6.37 9.88 28.94
N GLU A 83 5.75 10.24 27.82
CA GLU A 83 5.01 11.49 27.64
C GLU A 83 3.77 11.54 28.55
N GLU A 84 3.09 10.41 28.77
CA GLU A 84 1.96 10.27 29.70
C GLU A 84 2.38 10.10 31.19
N GLY A 85 3.68 10.09 31.49
CA GLY A 85 4.20 9.95 32.85
C GLY A 85 4.12 8.54 33.46
N GLU A 86 3.81 7.53 32.65
CA GLU A 86 3.71 6.13 33.09
C GLU A 86 5.09 5.50 33.39
N ILE A 87 6.13 6.09 32.86
CA ILE A 87 7.54 5.73 33.10
C ILE A 87 8.38 6.99 33.25
N GLN A 88 9.34 6.96 34.17
CA GLN A 88 10.22 8.11 34.47
C GLN A 88 11.24 8.38 33.35
N SER A 89 11.66 7.36 32.61
CA SER A 89 12.63 7.47 31.52
C SER A 89 12.25 6.53 30.39
N ASN A 90 12.53 6.94 29.14
CA ASN A 90 12.22 6.13 27.96
C ASN A 90 13.34 5.13 27.65
N PRO A 91 13.17 3.82 27.95
CA PRO A 91 14.20 2.79 27.71
C PRO A 91 14.44 2.52 26.22
N SER A 92 13.53 2.92 25.33
CA SER A 92 13.65 2.70 23.89
C SER A 92 14.42 3.83 23.17
N SER A 93 14.80 4.91 23.83
CA SER A 93 15.42 6.10 23.23
C SER A 93 16.69 5.78 22.43
N LYS A 94 17.54 4.90 22.97
CA LYS A 94 18.81 4.49 22.36
C LYS A 94 18.69 3.35 21.33
N LEU A 95 17.51 2.76 21.14
CA LEU A 95 17.32 1.70 20.14
C LEU A 95 17.49 2.28 18.74
N LYS A 96 18.22 1.55 17.89
CA LYS A 96 18.43 1.90 16.47
C LYS A 96 17.74 0.87 15.59
N GLU A 97 17.15 1.36 14.50
CA GLU A 97 16.64 0.47 13.47
C GLU A 97 17.79 -0.26 12.76
N PRO A 98 17.62 -1.54 12.41
CA PRO A 98 18.62 -2.24 11.62
C PRO A 98 18.79 -1.55 10.27
N LYS A 99 20.03 -1.50 9.79
CA LYS A 99 20.33 -1.00 8.44
C LYS A 99 19.66 -1.94 7.42
N ALA A 100 18.69 -1.42 6.71
CA ALA A 100 18.10 -2.12 5.57
C ALA A 100 18.94 -1.84 4.33
N GLY A 101 19.40 -2.88 3.65
CA GLY A 101 20.05 -2.71 2.36
C GLY A 101 19.04 -2.11 1.34
N THR A 102 19.55 -1.29 0.45
CA THR A 102 18.74 -0.73 -0.65
C THR A 102 18.33 -1.87 -1.59
N ARG A 103 17.04 -2.12 -1.71
CA ARG A 103 16.53 -3.09 -2.67
C ARG A 103 16.14 -2.35 -3.94
N ILE A 104 16.65 -2.81 -5.07
CA ILE A 104 16.16 -2.36 -6.38
C ILE A 104 14.71 -2.86 -6.51
N PRO A 105 13.73 -1.97 -6.71
CA PRO A 105 12.35 -2.37 -6.94
C PRO A 105 12.26 -3.32 -8.15
N LYS A 106 11.57 -4.44 -7.99
CA LYS A 106 11.33 -5.36 -9.11
C LYS A 106 10.15 -4.82 -9.91
N PHE A 107 10.35 -4.59 -11.19
CA PHE A 107 9.31 -4.23 -12.15
C PHE A 107 9.19 -5.31 -13.24
N LEU A 108 8.14 -5.24 -14.04
CA LEU A 108 7.90 -6.09 -15.20
C LEU A 108 8.38 -5.36 -16.45
N THR A 109 9.10 -6.05 -17.31
CA THR A 109 9.43 -5.56 -18.64
C THR A 109 8.17 -5.43 -19.49
N VAL A 110 8.23 -4.69 -20.61
CA VAL A 110 7.11 -4.59 -21.56
C VAL A 110 6.69 -5.98 -22.06
N LYS A 111 7.65 -6.86 -22.37
CA LYS A 111 7.36 -8.25 -22.75
C LYS A 111 6.60 -9.01 -21.67
N GLU A 112 6.97 -8.85 -20.41
CA GLU A 112 6.30 -9.52 -19.31
C GLU A 112 4.89 -8.97 -19.05
N ILE A 113 4.65 -7.69 -19.34
CA ILE A 113 3.30 -7.12 -19.32
C ILE A 113 2.44 -7.76 -20.41
N GLU A 114 2.97 -7.94 -21.63
CA GLU A 114 2.22 -8.62 -22.70
C GLU A 114 1.89 -10.08 -22.34
N LEU A 115 2.88 -10.84 -21.83
CA LEU A 115 2.62 -12.21 -21.36
C LEU A 115 1.57 -12.27 -20.25
N LEU A 116 1.56 -11.27 -19.35
CA LEU A 116 0.55 -11.19 -18.29
C LEU A 116 -0.86 -10.93 -18.88
N ARG A 117 -0.95 -10.13 -19.93
CA ARG A 117 -2.18 -9.87 -20.69
C ARG A 117 -2.72 -11.15 -21.34
N GLU A 118 -1.86 -11.86 -22.05
CA GLU A 118 -2.21 -13.12 -22.70
C GLU A 118 -2.67 -14.20 -21.73
N ALA A 119 -2.19 -14.17 -20.50
CA ALA A 119 -2.55 -15.11 -19.44
C ALA A 119 -3.88 -14.79 -18.74
N CYS A 120 -4.53 -13.67 -19.05
CA CYS A 120 -5.86 -13.35 -18.55
C CYS A 120 -6.91 -14.17 -19.28
N ASN A 121 -7.81 -14.83 -18.54
CA ASN A 121 -8.84 -15.71 -19.10
C ASN A 121 -10.23 -15.04 -19.16
N THR A 122 -10.43 -13.95 -18.41
CA THR A 122 -11.74 -13.28 -18.30
C THR A 122 -11.62 -11.78 -18.55
N PRO A 123 -12.67 -11.12 -19.08
CA PRO A 123 -12.70 -9.66 -19.22
C PRO A 123 -12.43 -8.92 -17.92
N ARG A 124 -12.85 -9.49 -16.77
CA ARG A 124 -12.58 -8.92 -15.45
C ARG A 124 -11.07 -8.92 -15.12
N GLU A 125 -10.37 -10.03 -15.41
CA GLU A 125 -8.92 -10.11 -15.17
C GLU A 125 -8.17 -9.11 -16.04
N HIS A 126 -8.51 -9.04 -17.34
CA HIS A 126 -7.96 -8.03 -18.24
C HIS A 126 -8.23 -6.61 -17.72
N ALA A 127 -9.48 -6.29 -17.37
CA ALA A 127 -9.85 -4.96 -16.89
C ALA A 127 -9.05 -4.56 -15.64
N ILE A 128 -8.89 -5.46 -14.67
CA ILE A 128 -8.12 -5.17 -13.45
C ILE A 128 -6.64 -4.97 -13.76
N ILE A 129 -6.02 -5.85 -14.57
CA ILE A 129 -4.60 -5.76 -14.92
C ILE A 129 -4.31 -4.47 -15.70
N GLU A 130 -5.12 -4.18 -16.74
CA GLU A 130 -4.94 -2.99 -17.57
C GLU A 130 -5.16 -1.71 -16.76
N PHE A 131 -6.22 -1.68 -15.95
CA PHE A 131 -6.50 -0.51 -15.13
C PHE A 131 -5.40 -0.27 -14.10
N MET A 132 -4.90 -1.33 -13.43
CA MET A 132 -3.80 -1.21 -12.47
C MET A 132 -2.51 -0.73 -13.12
N TYR A 133 -2.19 -1.29 -14.28
CA TYR A 133 -0.95 -0.96 -14.99
C TYR A 133 -1.01 0.44 -15.59
N SER A 134 -2.13 0.84 -16.21
CA SER A 134 -2.24 2.14 -16.87
C SER A 134 -2.44 3.32 -15.90
N SER A 135 -3.09 3.09 -14.75
CA SER A 135 -3.35 4.16 -13.77
C SER A 135 -2.29 4.28 -12.68
N GLY A 136 -1.50 3.24 -12.47
CA GLY A 136 -0.56 3.16 -11.36
C GLY A 136 -1.21 3.22 -9.97
N CYS A 137 -2.52 2.95 -9.85
CA CYS A 137 -3.25 2.95 -8.59
C CYS A 137 -2.71 1.94 -7.58
N ARG A 138 -2.84 2.24 -6.29
CA ARG A 138 -2.65 1.24 -5.24
C ARG A 138 -3.83 0.28 -5.20
N ILE A 139 -3.56 -0.99 -4.89
CA ILE A 139 -4.63 -2.00 -4.79
C ILE A 139 -5.75 -1.59 -3.82
N GLY A 140 -5.42 -0.90 -2.72
CA GLY A 140 -6.41 -0.39 -1.77
C GLY A 140 -7.30 0.70 -2.34
N GLU A 141 -6.82 1.47 -3.31
CA GLU A 141 -7.58 2.51 -4.01
C GLU A 141 -8.54 1.87 -5.02
N ILE A 142 -8.06 0.92 -5.82
CA ILE A 142 -8.85 0.26 -6.87
C ILE A 142 -10.09 -0.44 -6.32
N VAL A 143 -9.97 -1.15 -5.20
CA VAL A 143 -11.10 -1.87 -4.62
C VAL A 143 -12.20 -0.94 -4.07
N LEU A 144 -11.92 0.34 -3.91
CA LEU A 144 -12.88 1.33 -3.42
C LEU A 144 -13.64 2.04 -4.54
N ILE A 145 -13.16 1.98 -5.78
CA ILE A 145 -13.77 2.66 -6.94
C ILE A 145 -15.16 2.08 -7.21
N ASN A 146 -16.12 2.96 -7.52
CA ASN A 146 -17.46 2.62 -8.02
C ASN A 146 -17.55 2.80 -9.54
N LYS A 147 -18.56 2.20 -10.17
CA LYS A 147 -18.83 2.37 -11.60
C LYS A 147 -19.02 3.85 -11.98
N ASN A 148 -19.72 4.61 -11.12
CA ASN A 148 -20.04 6.01 -11.36
C ASN A 148 -18.89 6.98 -11.06
N ASP A 149 -17.78 6.51 -10.48
CA ASP A 149 -16.61 7.36 -10.23
C ASP A 149 -15.75 7.53 -11.49
N ILE A 150 -16.00 6.74 -12.54
CA ILE A 150 -15.23 6.77 -13.78
C ILE A 150 -15.68 7.93 -14.67
N ASN A 151 -14.74 8.80 -14.98
CA ASN A 151 -14.91 9.80 -16.03
C ASN A 151 -14.44 9.22 -17.37
N TRP A 152 -15.38 8.72 -18.16
CA TRP A 152 -15.12 8.08 -19.44
C TRP A 152 -14.60 9.07 -20.50
N THR A 153 -15.03 10.33 -20.45
CA THR A 153 -14.60 11.36 -21.40
C THR A 153 -13.11 11.71 -21.24
N ASN A 154 -12.65 11.76 -19.99
CA ASN A 154 -11.26 12.13 -19.68
C ASN A 154 -10.37 10.91 -19.37
N HIS A 155 -10.91 9.70 -19.46
CA HIS A 155 -10.24 8.45 -19.05
C HIS A 155 -9.60 8.57 -17.66
N SER A 156 -10.37 9.08 -16.69
CA SER A 156 -9.83 9.38 -15.35
C SER A 156 -10.78 8.96 -14.24
N VAL A 157 -10.23 8.88 -13.04
CA VAL A 157 -10.98 8.64 -11.80
C VAL A 157 -10.28 9.31 -10.63
N ILE A 158 -11.06 9.85 -9.70
CA ILE A 158 -10.54 10.39 -8.44
C ILE A 158 -10.41 9.24 -7.45
N VAL A 159 -9.20 9.02 -6.94
CA VAL A 159 -8.91 7.99 -5.93
C VAL A 159 -8.48 8.61 -4.62
N ARG A 160 -8.88 7.98 -3.51
CA ARG A 160 -8.51 8.42 -2.15
C ARG A 160 -7.33 7.61 -1.64
N GLY A 161 -6.25 8.31 -1.34
CA GLY A 161 -5.02 7.74 -0.83
C GLY A 161 -4.91 7.75 0.69
N LYS A 162 -3.68 7.57 1.19
CA LYS A 162 -3.38 7.65 2.62
C LYS A 162 -3.67 9.06 3.16
N GLY A 163 -4.35 9.13 4.32
CA GLY A 163 -4.73 10.41 4.94
C GLY A 163 -5.90 11.12 4.25
N ASP A 164 -6.75 10.35 3.59
CA ASP A 164 -7.94 10.83 2.84
C ASP A 164 -7.64 11.85 1.74
N LYS A 165 -6.41 11.85 1.22
CA LYS A 165 -6.00 12.75 0.14
C LYS A 165 -6.49 12.21 -1.18
N GLU A 166 -7.21 13.04 -1.90
CA GLU A 166 -7.70 12.75 -3.24
C GLU A 166 -6.65 13.08 -4.30
N ARG A 167 -6.59 12.26 -5.34
CA ARG A 167 -5.88 12.56 -6.56
C ARG A 167 -6.61 11.99 -7.76
N GLU A 168 -6.52 12.68 -8.87
CA GLU A 168 -6.96 12.16 -10.15
C GLU A 168 -5.89 11.25 -10.74
N VAL A 169 -6.31 10.08 -11.24
CA VAL A 169 -5.48 9.13 -11.98
C VAL A 169 -6.11 8.88 -13.34
N TYR A 170 -5.28 8.53 -14.30
CA TYR A 170 -5.68 8.33 -15.69
C TYR A 170 -5.47 6.89 -16.10
N PHE A 171 -6.29 6.41 -17.03
CA PHE A 171 -6.13 5.09 -17.63
C PHE A 171 -6.18 5.20 -19.15
N ASN A 172 -5.54 4.26 -19.85
CA ASN A 172 -5.43 4.29 -21.30
C ASN A 172 -6.64 3.61 -22.00
N ILE A 173 -6.73 3.78 -23.32
CA ILE A 173 -7.80 3.22 -24.15
C ILE A 173 -7.91 1.68 -24.02
N ARG A 174 -6.78 0.97 -23.81
CA ARG A 174 -6.83 -0.48 -23.60
C ARG A 174 -7.57 -0.86 -22.33
N ALA A 175 -7.32 -0.13 -21.23
CA ALA A 175 -8.06 -0.32 -19.98
C ALA A 175 -9.55 0.01 -20.14
N GLU A 176 -9.88 1.07 -20.89
CA GLU A 176 -11.27 1.41 -21.23
C GLU A 176 -11.98 0.26 -21.94
N ILE A 177 -11.38 -0.26 -23.03
CA ILE A 177 -11.96 -1.37 -23.81
C ILE A 177 -12.26 -2.58 -22.92
N TRP A 178 -11.33 -2.96 -22.03
CA TRP A 178 -11.53 -4.10 -21.16
C TRP A 178 -12.51 -3.81 -20.04
N LEU A 179 -12.56 -2.57 -19.53
CA LEU A 179 -13.58 -2.15 -18.58
C LEU A 179 -14.98 -2.23 -19.20
N PHE A 180 -15.17 -1.74 -20.43
CA PHE A 180 -16.45 -1.86 -21.13
C PHE A 180 -16.86 -3.32 -21.35
N ARG A 181 -15.95 -4.18 -21.81
CA ARG A 181 -16.23 -5.61 -22.00
C ARG A 181 -16.66 -6.25 -20.69
N TYR A 182 -15.91 -5.99 -19.60
CA TYR A 182 -16.22 -6.51 -18.29
C TYR A 182 -17.56 -5.99 -17.75
N LEU A 183 -17.83 -4.70 -17.87
CA LEU A 183 -19.08 -4.10 -17.38
C LEU A 183 -20.30 -4.58 -18.17
N ASN A 184 -20.15 -4.84 -19.46
CA ASN A 184 -21.24 -5.39 -20.30
C ASN A 184 -21.59 -6.85 -19.96
N GLU A 185 -20.66 -7.62 -19.39
CA GLU A 185 -20.92 -8.98 -18.89
C GLU A 185 -21.56 -8.98 -17.49
N ARG A 186 -21.65 -7.83 -16.84
CA ARG A 186 -22.23 -7.73 -15.49
C ARG A 186 -23.74 -7.57 -15.55
N HIS A 187 -24.41 -8.39 -14.73
CA HIS A 187 -25.87 -8.38 -14.57
C HIS A 187 -26.30 -8.06 -13.13
N ASP A 188 -25.39 -7.47 -12.34
CA ASP A 188 -25.60 -7.14 -10.92
C ASP A 188 -25.74 -5.62 -10.72
N GLU A 189 -26.36 -5.25 -9.57
CA GLU A 189 -26.58 -3.86 -9.17
C GLU A 189 -25.51 -3.33 -8.20
N ASP A 190 -24.46 -4.11 -7.86
CA ASP A 190 -23.41 -3.64 -6.94
C ASP A 190 -22.72 -2.40 -7.54
N PRO A 191 -22.60 -1.29 -6.79
CA PRO A 191 -21.99 -0.06 -7.28
C PRO A 191 -20.48 -0.18 -7.51
N ALA A 192 -19.81 -1.16 -6.91
CA ALA A 192 -18.37 -1.32 -7.04
C ALA A 192 -17.95 -1.52 -8.51
N LEU A 193 -16.84 -0.90 -8.91
CA LEU A 193 -16.27 -1.11 -10.24
C LEU A 193 -15.90 -2.58 -10.46
N PHE A 194 -15.29 -3.23 -9.47
CA PHE A 194 -14.88 -4.64 -9.54
C PHE A 194 -15.57 -5.49 -8.48
N VAL A 195 -16.20 -6.57 -8.92
CA VAL A 195 -16.95 -7.51 -8.07
C VAL A 195 -16.45 -8.96 -8.21
N THR A 196 -16.86 -9.80 -7.26
CA THR A 196 -16.67 -11.26 -7.31
C THR A 196 -17.59 -11.90 -8.34
N GLU A 197 -17.22 -13.10 -8.89
CA GLU A 197 -17.99 -13.74 -9.97
C GLU A 197 -19.30 -14.39 -9.49
N ARG A 198 -19.22 -15.29 -8.51
CA ARG A 198 -20.35 -16.15 -8.14
C ARG A 198 -21.43 -15.44 -7.33
N ALA A 199 -21.05 -14.50 -6.49
CA ALA A 199 -21.96 -13.68 -5.69
C ALA A 199 -21.43 -12.25 -5.78
N PRO A 200 -21.94 -11.46 -6.74
CA PRO A 200 -21.42 -10.12 -6.99
C PRO A 200 -21.43 -9.25 -5.73
N ARG A 201 -20.24 -8.90 -5.30
CA ARG A 201 -19.96 -7.98 -4.19
C ARG A 201 -18.59 -7.36 -4.40
N ARG A 202 -18.38 -6.18 -3.87
CA ARG A 202 -17.11 -5.47 -3.96
C ARG A 202 -15.91 -6.39 -3.73
N LEU A 203 -14.97 -6.38 -4.66
CA LEU A 203 -13.76 -7.19 -4.59
C LEU A 203 -12.85 -6.70 -3.45
N SER A 204 -12.41 -7.60 -2.60
CA SER A 204 -11.47 -7.27 -1.51
C SER A 204 -10.01 -7.22 -2.01
N ILE A 205 -9.14 -6.55 -1.24
CA ILE A 205 -7.69 -6.53 -1.51
C ILE A 205 -7.11 -7.96 -1.58
N ALA A 206 -7.59 -8.86 -0.70
CA ALA A 206 -7.09 -10.25 -0.66
C ALA A 206 -7.48 -11.01 -1.95
N GLN A 207 -8.72 -10.87 -2.39
CA GLN A 207 -9.20 -11.50 -3.63
C GLN A 207 -8.51 -10.95 -4.87
N THR A 208 -8.31 -9.63 -4.94
CA THR A 208 -7.56 -9.00 -6.07
C THR A 208 -6.12 -9.50 -6.10
N ARG A 209 -5.43 -9.62 -4.95
CA ARG A 209 -4.08 -10.21 -4.88
C ARG A 209 -4.07 -11.67 -5.31
N HIS A 210 -5.09 -12.43 -4.90
CA HIS A 210 -5.22 -13.83 -5.29
C HIS A 210 -5.39 -13.97 -6.80
N MET A 211 -6.28 -13.18 -7.41
CA MET A 211 -6.51 -13.16 -8.85
C MET A 211 -5.21 -12.82 -9.61
N ILE A 212 -4.50 -11.74 -9.25
CA ILE A 212 -3.23 -11.37 -9.89
C ILE A 212 -2.20 -12.50 -9.77
N LYS A 213 -2.17 -13.19 -8.62
CA LYS A 213 -1.30 -14.36 -8.44
C LYS A 213 -1.68 -15.49 -9.38
N GLN A 214 -2.98 -15.80 -9.57
CA GLN A 214 -3.43 -16.85 -10.49
C GLN A 214 -3.06 -16.50 -11.94
N VAL A 215 -3.37 -15.30 -12.39
CA VAL A 215 -2.96 -14.83 -13.74
C VAL A 215 -1.45 -14.94 -13.92
N SER A 216 -0.64 -14.59 -12.91
CA SER A 216 0.82 -14.70 -13.00
C SER A 216 1.33 -16.15 -13.04
N LEU A 217 0.59 -17.10 -12.51
CA LEU A 217 0.91 -18.53 -12.62
C LEU A 217 0.59 -19.06 -14.03
N HIS A 218 -0.51 -18.61 -14.64
CA HIS A 218 -0.86 -18.96 -16.02
C HIS A 218 0.13 -18.37 -17.03
N ALA A 219 0.71 -17.22 -16.74
CA ALA A 219 1.74 -16.59 -17.57
C ALA A 219 3.12 -17.27 -17.49
N GLU A 220 3.23 -18.40 -16.75
CA GLU A 220 4.46 -19.18 -16.60
C GLU A 220 5.68 -18.37 -16.10
N PHE A 221 5.44 -17.32 -15.33
CA PHE A 221 6.53 -16.55 -14.76
C PHE A 221 7.26 -17.30 -13.65
N ASN A 222 8.57 -17.36 -13.74
CA ASN A 222 9.44 -17.83 -12.64
C ASN A 222 9.49 -16.87 -11.44
N LYS A 223 8.57 -15.89 -11.37
CA LYS A 223 8.50 -14.90 -10.32
C LYS A 223 7.06 -14.60 -9.92
N LYS A 224 6.84 -14.37 -8.61
CA LYS A 224 5.53 -13.96 -8.10
C LYS A 224 5.30 -12.49 -8.46
N ILE A 225 4.20 -12.20 -9.15
CA ILE A 225 3.77 -10.84 -9.45
C ILE A 225 2.87 -10.32 -8.31
N SER A 226 3.03 -9.06 -8.00
CA SER A 226 2.24 -8.36 -6.99
C SER A 226 1.70 -7.04 -7.53
N PRO A 227 0.60 -6.53 -6.96
CA PRO A 227 0.06 -5.20 -7.31
C PRO A 227 1.11 -4.07 -7.31
N HIS A 228 2.03 -4.11 -6.36
CA HIS A 228 3.10 -3.12 -6.28
C HIS A 228 4.08 -3.19 -7.46
N GLN A 229 4.30 -4.38 -8.02
CA GLN A 229 5.15 -4.50 -9.20
C GLN A 229 4.50 -3.90 -10.45
N LEU A 230 3.18 -4.06 -10.64
CA LEU A 230 2.45 -3.38 -11.72
C LEU A 230 2.60 -1.85 -11.62
N ARG A 231 2.41 -1.31 -10.43
CA ARG A 231 2.61 0.12 -10.17
C ARG A 231 4.09 0.56 -10.34
N HIS A 232 5.06 -0.26 -9.96
CA HIS A 232 6.48 0.01 -10.22
C HIS A 232 6.79 -0.04 -11.72
N SER A 233 6.21 -0.99 -12.46
CA SER A 233 6.35 -1.09 -13.91
C SER A 233 5.77 0.17 -14.60
N TYR A 234 4.59 0.62 -14.20
CA TYR A 234 4.01 1.88 -14.65
C TYR A 234 5.00 3.05 -14.48
N ALA A 235 5.54 3.23 -13.27
CA ALA A 235 6.47 4.31 -12.98
C ALA A 235 7.78 4.20 -13.78
N THR A 236 8.32 2.98 -13.90
CA THR A 236 9.57 2.73 -14.64
C THR A 236 9.36 2.95 -16.14
N HIS A 237 8.27 2.45 -16.72
CA HIS A 237 8.00 2.64 -18.14
C HIS A 237 7.71 4.10 -18.49
N LEU A 238 7.04 4.87 -17.62
CA LEU A 238 6.94 6.32 -17.79
C LEU A 238 8.31 6.99 -17.81
N MET A 239 9.20 6.60 -16.89
CA MET A 239 10.57 7.14 -16.84
C MET A 239 11.39 6.76 -18.08
N ASP A 240 11.29 5.49 -18.53
CA ASP A 240 11.97 4.99 -19.73
C ASP A 240 11.47 5.70 -21.00
N ASN A 241 10.20 6.14 -21.00
CA ASN A 241 9.61 6.97 -22.06
C ASN A 241 9.94 8.48 -21.91
N GLY A 242 10.78 8.86 -20.94
CA GLY A 242 11.27 10.22 -20.76
C GLY A 242 10.37 11.13 -19.92
N ALA A 243 9.40 10.57 -19.17
CA ALA A 243 8.57 11.39 -18.28
C ALA A 243 9.42 11.96 -17.14
N PRO A 244 9.31 13.27 -16.82
CA PRO A 244 9.97 13.84 -15.67
C PRO A 244 9.56 13.17 -14.35
N ILE A 245 10.51 13.00 -13.43
CA ILE A 245 10.27 12.32 -12.17
C ILE A 245 9.16 12.99 -11.33
N GLU A 246 9.04 14.30 -11.44
CA GLU A 246 8.03 15.10 -10.77
C GLU A 246 6.62 14.77 -11.28
N VAL A 247 6.48 14.55 -12.59
CA VAL A 247 5.22 14.11 -13.20
C VAL A 247 4.84 12.72 -12.67
N ILE A 248 5.80 11.79 -12.68
CA ILE A 248 5.61 10.43 -12.17
C ILE A 248 5.20 10.47 -10.68
N GLN A 249 5.86 11.30 -9.86
CA GLN A 249 5.53 11.46 -8.45
C GLN A 249 4.13 12.03 -8.25
N SER A 250 3.72 13.01 -9.05
CA SER A 250 2.38 13.58 -9.02
C SER A 250 1.31 12.54 -9.36
N LEU A 251 1.50 11.78 -10.45
CA LEU A 251 0.60 10.71 -10.89
C LEU A 251 0.48 9.60 -9.83
N LEU A 252 1.59 9.24 -9.19
CA LEU A 252 1.61 8.23 -8.14
C LEU A 252 1.10 8.74 -6.78
N GLY A 253 1.06 10.04 -6.55
CA GLY A 253 0.69 10.64 -5.26
C GLY A 253 1.70 10.27 -4.15
N HIS A 254 3.00 10.49 -4.41
CA HIS A 254 4.06 10.32 -3.43
C HIS A 254 4.31 11.63 -2.67
N GLU A 255 4.11 11.63 -1.35
CA GLU A 255 4.18 12.83 -0.50
C GLU A 255 5.61 13.36 -0.22
N LYS A 256 6.65 12.64 -0.59
CA LYS A 256 8.03 12.99 -0.23
C LYS A 256 8.82 13.45 -1.44
N SER A 257 8.74 14.73 -1.76
CA SER A 257 9.85 15.56 -2.21
C SER A 257 9.46 17.04 -2.26
N GLU A 258 10.37 17.94 -1.96
CA GLU A 258 10.19 19.40 -2.07
C GLU A 258 9.84 19.83 -3.51
N THR A 259 10.16 19.02 -4.51
CA THR A 259 9.82 19.19 -5.93
C THR A 259 8.34 19.03 -6.24
N THR A 260 7.55 18.33 -5.42
CA THR A 260 6.09 18.20 -5.58
C THR A 260 5.38 19.56 -5.49
N ARG A 261 5.99 20.58 -4.91
CA ARG A 261 5.42 21.93 -4.83
C ARG A 261 5.24 22.60 -6.19
N ILE A 262 6.07 22.30 -7.18
CA ILE A 262 5.99 22.87 -8.52
C ILE A 262 4.80 22.28 -9.26
N TYR A 263 4.59 20.98 -9.19
CA TYR A 263 3.52 20.26 -9.91
C TYR A 263 2.19 20.16 -9.14
N ALA A 264 2.17 20.40 -7.84
CA ALA A 264 0.91 20.58 -7.08
C ALA A 264 0.07 21.76 -7.65
N LYS A 265 0.70 22.64 -8.45
CA LYS A 265 0.03 23.75 -9.15
C LYS A 265 -0.39 23.42 -10.60
N LEU A 266 -0.04 22.25 -11.13
CA LEU A 266 -0.52 21.85 -12.47
C LEU A 266 -2.04 21.64 -12.44
N SER A 267 -2.72 22.24 -13.42
CA SER A 267 -4.13 21.98 -13.64
C SER A 267 -4.38 20.52 -13.99
N GLY A 268 -5.60 20.03 -13.77
CA GLY A 268 -5.98 18.67 -14.17
C GLY A 268 -5.64 18.39 -15.65
N LYS A 269 -5.90 19.37 -16.53
CA LYS A 269 -5.58 19.27 -17.96
C LYS A 269 -4.08 19.08 -18.21
N GLN A 270 -3.21 19.85 -17.55
CA GLN A 270 -1.76 19.72 -17.71
C GLN A 270 -1.23 18.36 -17.26
N ARG A 271 -1.81 17.77 -16.17
CA ARG A 271 -1.45 16.41 -15.73
C ARG A 271 -1.89 15.36 -16.74
N GLN A 272 -3.07 15.51 -17.31
CA GLN A 272 -3.59 14.63 -18.35
C GLN A 272 -2.74 14.67 -19.62
N ASP A 273 -2.37 15.86 -20.10
CA ASP A 273 -1.52 16.04 -21.28
C ASP A 273 -0.15 15.36 -21.08
N GLN A 274 0.44 15.49 -19.89
CA GLN A 274 1.71 14.83 -19.56
C GLN A 274 1.56 13.30 -19.47
N TYR A 275 0.44 12.79 -18.94
CA TYR A 275 0.16 11.36 -18.95
C TYR A 275 0.07 10.83 -20.39
N CYS A 276 -0.74 11.46 -21.25
CA CYS A 276 -0.92 11.04 -22.65
C CYS A 276 0.36 11.10 -23.49
N LYS A 277 1.28 12.03 -23.14
CA LYS A 277 2.57 12.17 -23.84
C LYS A 277 3.52 11.00 -23.58
N TYR A 278 3.48 10.40 -22.37
CA TYR A 278 4.47 9.45 -21.90
C TYR A 278 3.92 8.02 -21.65
N PHE A 279 2.62 7.81 -21.80
CA PHE A 279 1.98 6.50 -21.65
C PHE A 279 1.18 6.12 -22.91
#